data_df80c936ea76192e07854ef73c6b59c7
#
_entry.id   df80c936ea76192e07854ef73c6b59c7
#
_cell.length_a   1.000
_cell.length_b   1.000
_cell.length_c   1.000
_cell.angle_alpha   90.00
_cell.angle_beta   90.00
_cell.angle_gamma   90.00
#
_symmetry.space_group_name_H-M   'P 1'
#
loop_
_entity.id
_entity.type
_entity.pdbx_description
1 polymer ?
#
loop_
_entity_poly.entity_id
_entity_poly.type
_entity_poly.pdbx_seq_one_letter_code
_entity_poly.pdbx_strand_id
1 'polypeptide(L)'
;MKKSIIMMMITLAAMAGCSDKSGAEFEVSLKGQLVKTDVNKGKWPKWMLGNNIYALDQDWSIYSGKLTRTEWQKAEKILVKGHGQNDFGVMVLSQDNDGVLYVLDHPFEGEMEKMTLASLTKIKHTDNISSINDPKNREKYDLSKMPFLLCGDRFVVLSDSTILTVGTPEDDIRHVFSIVNYKNQTFIPLDYWPNDSLPDVVDEEKLMVYAHDCGIIGNDKGRFLYWAEHGGKLAFIFTIDGSKTNIQSHLYADRLPIPGIDKMPLPERVHCCADNDRIYLLYKNSNSKGEILETFDRKDPFPWGNTVEVYDWDGVKQHIIHLDKFGQEIMISKDGKTLYLYSDFIDDETDPYIYSYDLSPLK
;
A
#
# COMPACT_ATOMS: atom_id res chain seq x y z
N MET A 1 -38.78 54.79 -0.61
CA MET A 1 -39.13 53.46 -0.16
C MET A 1 -39.12 52.31 -1.18
N LYS A 2 -38.74 52.53 -2.46
CA LYS A 2 -38.70 51.45 -3.47
C LYS A 2 -37.30 50.88 -3.72
N LYS A 3 -36.22 51.47 -3.22
CA LYS A 3 -34.83 50.97 -3.43
C LYS A 3 -34.33 49.95 -2.37
N SER A 4 -34.97 49.89 -1.20
CA SER A 4 -34.57 48.96 -0.16
C SER A 4 -35.13 47.55 -0.31
N ILE A 5 -36.19 47.35 -1.10
CA ILE A 5 -36.82 46.03 -1.31
C ILE A 5 -36.04 45.22 -2.35
N ILE A 6 -35.36 45.88 -3.34
CA ILE A 6 -34.58 45.18 -4.37
C ILE A 6 -33.26 44.64 -3.79
N MET A 7 -32.69 45.33 -2.79
CA MET A 7 -31.42 44.88 -2.17
C MET A 7 -31.64 43.71 -1.22
N MET A 8 -32.85 43.50 -0.68
CA MET A 8 -33.17 42.39 0.17
C MET A 8 -33.53 41.10 -0.58
N MET A 9 -33.94 41.21 -1.83
CA MET A 9 -34.17 40.03 -2.71
C MET A 9 -32.92 39.47 -3.32
N ILE A 10 -31.85 40.28 -3.48
CA ILE A 10 -30.56 39.80 -4.03
C ILE A 10 -29.78 39.05 -2.94
N THR A 11 -29.95 39.38 -1.67
CA THR A 11 -29.30 38.67 -0.56
C THR A 11 -29.97 37.34 -0.22
N LEU A 12 -31.24 37.13 -0.55
CA LEU A 12 -31.93 35.85 -0.37
C LEU A 12 -31.63 34.85 -1.51
N ALA A 13 -31.27 35.33 -2.71
CA ALA A 13 -30.90 34.45 -3.81
C ALA A 13 -29.47 33.90 -3.73
N ALA A 14 -28.62 34.52 -2.89
CA ALA A 14 -27.23 34.04 -2.68
C ALA A 14 -27.10 32.99 -1.56
N MET A 15 -28.15 32.72 -0.79
CA MET A 15 -28.16 31.67 0.24
C MET A 15 -28.86 30.37 -0.19
N ALA A 16 -29.42 30.31 -1.39
CA ALA A 16 -30.06 29.10 -1.91
C ALA A 16 -29.15 28.28 -2.83
N GLY A 17 -27.84 28.56 -2.85
CA GLY A 17 -26.86 27.92 -3.75
C GLY A 17 -25.90 26.93 -3.10
N CYS A 18 -26.02 26.65 -1.81
CA CYS A 18 -25.40 25.48 -1.18
C CYS A 18 -26.45 24.40 -0.99
N SER A 19 -26.99 23.86 -2.08
CA SER A 19 -27.55 22.53 -2.03
C SER A 19 -26.35 21.59 -1.93
N ASP A 20 -26.19 20.96 -0.80
CA ASP A 20 -25.46 19.71 -0.66
C ASP A 20 -25.78 18.87 -1.91
N LYS A 21 -24.84 18.76 -2.82
CA LYS A 21 -24.82 17.68 -3.78
C LYS A 21 -24.49 16.45 -2.97
N SER A 22 -25.53 15.92 -2.33
CA SER A 22 -25.48 14.71 -1.52
C SER A 22 -24.99 13.56 -2.38
N GLY A 23 -23.96 12.93 -1.93
CA GLY A 23 -23.28 11.67 -2.14
C GLY A 23 -23.73 10.63 -3.17
N ALA A 24 -24.86 10.77 -3.84
CA ALA A 24 -25.37 9.77 -4.79
C ALA A 24 -24.65 9.77 -6.16
N GLU A 25 -23.99 10.86 -6.54
CA GLU A 25 -23.27 10.94 -7.83
C GLU A 25 -21.89 10.28 -7.81
N PHE A 26 -21.39 9.90 -6.62
CA PHE A 26 -20.05 9.37 -6.44
C PHE A 26 -19.98 7.84 -6.23
N GLU A 27 -21.13 7.17 -6.06
CA GLU A 27 -21.16 5.73 -5.80
C GLU A 27 -21.30 4.94 -7.11
N VAL A 28 -20.42 3.98 -7.33
CA VAL A 28 -20.41 3.11 -8.51
C VAL A 28 -20.30 1.65 -8.09
N SER A 29 -21.18 0.79 -8.62
CA SER A 29 -21.04 -0.66 -8.45
C SER A 29 -20.36 -1.24 -9.69
N LEU A 30 -19.27 -1.99 -9.46
CA LEU A 30 -18.51 -2.63 -10.52
C LEU A 30 -18.61 -4.15 -10.40
N LYS A 31 -18.66 -4.81 -11.58
CA LYS A 31 -18.65 -6.26 -11.68
C LYS A 31 -17.28 -6.75 -12.10
N GLY A 32 -16.71 -7.65 -11.31
CA GLY A 32 -15.40 -8.22 -11.54
C GLY A 32 -15.40 -9.29 -12.62
N GLN A 33 -14.33 -9.35 -13.38
CA GLN A 33 -14.02 -10.44 -14.29
C GLN A 33 -12.90 -11.27 -13.68
N LEU A 34 -13.11 -12.59 -13.60
CA LEU A 34 -12.08 -13.50 -13.15
C LEU A 34 -10.89 -13.48 -14.12
N VAL A 35 -9.70 -13.23 -13.58
CA VAL A 35 -8.45 -13.30 -14.32
C VAL A 35 -8.03 -14.78 -14.42
N LYS A 36 -7.87 -15.28 -15.65
CA LYS A 36 -7.37 -16.64 -15.87
C LYS A 36 -5.89 -16.70 -15.49
N THR A 37 -5.50 -17.77 -14.84
CA THR A 37 -4.10 -18.02 -14.49
C THR A 37 -3.76 -19.49 -14.68
N ASP A 38 -2.54 -19.73 -15.15
CA ASP A 38 -1.88 -21.04 -15.18
C ASP A 38 -0.97 -21.25 -13.97
N VAL A 39 -0.92 -20.23 -13.09
CA VAL A 39 -0.08 -20.26 -11.89
C VAL A 39 -0.68 -21.20 -10.87
N ASN A 40 0.14 -22.14 -10.41
CA ASN A 40 -0.23 -23.10 -9.38
C ASN A 40 -0.68 -22.40 -8.09
N LYS A 41 -1.58 -23.05 -7.39
CA LYS A 41 -2.13 -22.69 -6.07
C LYS A 41 -1.07 -22.16 -5.11
N GLY A 42 -1.46 -21.19 -4.27
CA GLY A 42 -0.62 -20.72 -3.17
C GLY A 42 0.32 -19.56 -3.48
N LYS A 43 0.14 -18.87 -4.60
CA LYS A 43 0.85 -17.62 -4.89
C LYS A 43 0.06 -16.43 -4.38
N TRP A 44 0.69 -15.62 -3.56
CA TRP A 44 0.10 -14.40 -3.00
C TRP A 44 0.57 -13.16 -3.78
N PRO A 45 -0.27 -12.54 -4.63
CA PRO A 45 0.05 -11.30 -5.33
C PRO A 45 0.28 -10.18 -4.32
N LYS A 46 1.47 -9.60 -4.32
CA LYS A 46 1.85 -8.56 -3.35
C LYS A 46 2.14 -7.20 -4.01
N TRP A 47 2.72 -7.21 -5.20
CA TRP A 47 3.12 -5.98 -5.88
C TRP A 47 2.69 -6.01 -7.35
N MET A 48 2.22 -4.86 -7.83
CA MET A 48 2.07 -4.60 -9.26
C MET A 48 3.03 -3.49 -9.65
N LEU A 49 4.03 -3.82 -10.43
CA LEU A 49 5.09 -2.91 -10.86
C LEU A 49 5.11 -2.89 -12.38
N GLY A 50 4.82 -1.73 -12.96
CA GLY A 50 4.59 -1.62 -14.40
C GLY A 50 3.37 -2.44 -14.84
N ASN A 51 3.58 -3.40 -15.75
CA ASN A 51 2.55 -4.33 -16.23
C ASN A 51 2.73 -5.74 -15.67
N ASN A 52 3.66 -5.93 -14.75
CA ASN A 52 3.94 -7.22 -14.15
C ASN A 52 3.37 -7.27 -12.73
N ILE A 53 2.80 -8.44 -12.42
CA ILE A 53 2.44 -8.77 -11.05
C ILE A 53 3.57 -9.60 -10.44
N TYR A 54 3.86 -9.32 -9.18
CA TYR A 54 4.86 -10.04 -8.39
C TYR A 54 4.15 -10.68 -7.21
N ALA A 55 4.30 -11.99 -7.08
CA ALA A 55 3.61 -12.77 -6.07
C ALA A 55 4.60 -13.59 -5.23
N LEU A 56 4.35 -13.63 -3.94
CA LEU A 56 5.07 -14.51 -3.01
C LEU A 56 4.58 -15.95 -3.15
N ASP A 57 5.51 -16.89 -3.09
CA ASP A 57 5.22 -18.31 -2.91
C ASP A 57 5.27 -18.69 -1.44
N GLN A 58 4.86 -19.90 -1.11
CA GLN A 58 4.93 -20.48 0.24
C GLN A 58 6.36 -20.52 0.80
N ASP A 59 7.37 -20.63 -0.07
CA ASP A 59 8.79 -20.57 0.28
C ASP A 59 9.35 -19.14 0.32
N TRP A 60 8.50 -18.11 0.21
CA TRP A 60 8.86 -16.69 0.14
C TRP A 60 9.68 -16.30 -1.10
N SER A 61 9.82 -17.19 -2.06
CA SER A 61 10.36 -16.83 -3.37
C SER A 61 9.34 -15.99 -4.15
N ILE A 62 9.82 -15.21 -5.11
CA ILE A 62 8.96 -14.32 -5.88
C ILE A 62 8.77 -14.87 -7.30
N TYR A 63 7.52 -14.94 -7.69
CA TYR A 63 7.09 -15.18 -9.07
C TYR A 63 6.68 -13.88 -9.72
N SER A 64 6.97 -13.74 -11.00
CA SER A 64 6.48 -12.62 -11.79
C SER A 64 5.92 -13.09 -13.12
N GLY A 65 4.94 -12.37 -13.61
CA GLY A 65 4.33 -12.57 -14.91
C GLY A 65 3.55 -11.34 -15.34
N LYS A 66 3.23 -11.29 -16.62
CA LYS A 66 2.47 -10.18 -17.18
C LYS A 66 0.99 -10.32 -16.79
N LEU A 67 0.45 -9.30 -16.14
CA LEU A 67 -0.95 -9.22 -15.83
C LEU A 67 -1.70 -8.42 -16.89
N THR A 68 -2.75 -9.02 -17.43
CA THR A 68 -3.72 -8.37 -18.30
C THR A 68 -5.08 -8.39 -17.61
N ARG A 69 -6.06 -7.68 -18.17
CA ARG A 69 -7.42 -7.67 -17.63
C ARG A 69 -8.08 -9.05 -17.56
N THR A 70 -7.64 -9.99 -18.40
CA THR A 70 -8.29 -11.31 -18.52
C THR A 70 -7.39 -12.48 -18.13
N GLU A 71 -6.08 -12.24 -18.04
CA GLU A 71 -5.13 -13.33 -17.88
C GLU A 71 -3.85 -12.89 -17.17
N TRP A 72 -3.33 -13.73 -16.29
CA TRP A 72 -1.98 -13.66 -15.75
C TRP A 72 -1.11 -14.69 -16.49
N GLN A 73 -0.24 -14.16 -17.34
CA GLN A 73 0.53 -14.96 -18.31
C GLN A 73 1.95 -15.23 -17.81
N LYS A 74 2.44 -16.44 -18.06
CA LYS A 74 3.86 -16.83 -17.93
C LYS A 74 4.46 -16.46 -16.57
N ALA A 75 3.78 -16.81 -15.48
CA ALA A 75 4.37 -16.61 -14.18
C ALA A 75 5.54 -17.56 -13.95
N GLU A 76 6.73 -16.99 -13.78
CA GLU A 76 7.98 -17.72 -13.56
C GLU A 76 8.59 -17.29 -12.24
N LYS A 77 9.28 -18.21 -11.55
CA LYS A 77 10.08 -17.92 -10.38
C LYS A 77 11.29 -17.06 -10.79
N ILE A 78 11.38 -15.86 -10.24
CA ILE A 78 12.38 -14.87 -10.64
C ILE A 78 13.39 -14.54 -9.54
N LEU A 79 12.96 -14.57 -8.28
CA LEU A 79 13.82 -14.33 -7.12
C LEU A 79 13.63 -15.47 -6.14
N VAL A 80 14.72 -16.04 -5.69
CA VAL A 80 14.73 -17.22 -4.83
C VAL A 80 15.13 -16.81 -3.42
N LYS A 81 14.30 -17.19 -2.42
CA LYS A 81 14.72 -17.14 -1.02
C LYS A 81 15.66 -18.30 -0.73
N GLY A 82 16.78 -18.01 -0.08
CA GLY A 82 17.77 -19.03 0.26
C GLY A 82 19.04 -18.44 0.86
N HIS A 83 20.07 -19.27 0.95
CA HIS A 83 21.38 -18.92 1.50
C HIS A 83 22.51 -18.94 0.45
N GLY A 84 22.17 -19.09 -0.84
CA GLY A 84 23.11 -19.06 -1.93
C GLY A 84 23.64 -17.64 -2.22
N GLN A 85 24.74 -17.54 -2.96
CA GLN A 85 25.36 -16.26 -3.29
C GLN A 85 24.42 -15.26 -4.00
N ASN A 86 23.43 -15.77 -4.75
CA ASN A 86 22.48 -14.99 -5.52
C ASN A 86 21.06 -15.05 -4.94
N ASP A 87 20.90 -15.67 -3.80
CA ASP A 87 19.62 -15.78 -3.10
C ASP A 87 19.36 -14.55 -2.24
N PHE A 88 18.12 -14.41 -1.82
CA PHE A 88 17.62 -13.32 -0.99
C PHE A 88 17.08 -13.87 0.32
N GLY A 89 16.95 -13.00 1.32
CA GLY A 89 16.18 -13.25 2.53
C GLY A 89 14.69 -12.95 2.34
N VAL A 90 14.14 -12.08 3.16
CA VAL A 90 12.79 -11.53 2.96
C VAL A 90 12.89 -10.30 2.06
N MET A 91 12.10 -10.29 0.99
CA MET A 91 12.23 -9.32 -0.08
C MET A 91 11.07 -8.32 -0.07
N VAL A 92 11.41 -7.05 -0.23
CA VAL A 92 10.47 -5.96 -0.51
C VAL A 92 10.82 -5.36 -1.88
N LEU A 93 9.81 -5.18 -2.72
CA LEU A 93 10.01 -4.76 -4.10
C LEU A 93 9.52 -3.33 -4.35
N SER A 94 10.25 -2.62 -5.21
CA SER A 94 9.82 -1.36 -5.82
C SER A 94 10.36 -1.23 -7.23
N GLN A 95 9.84 -0.28 -8.00
CA GLN A 95 10.30 0.02 -9.35
C GLN A 95 10.38 1.54 -9.52
N ASP A 96 11.40 2.01 -10.23
CA ASP A 96 11.48 3.41 -10.65
C ASP A 96 10.69 3.68 -11.94
N ASN A 97 10.66 4.94 -12.35
CA ASN A 97 9.94 5.36 -13.56
C ASN A 97 10.55 4.79 -14.84
N ASP A 98 11.83 4.43 -14.81
CA ASP A 98 12.55 3.84 -15.93
C ASP A 98 12.37 2.31 -16.04
N GLY A 99 11.63 1.73 -15.08
CA GLY A 99 11.31 0.31 -15.05
C GLY A 99 12.40 -0.57 -14.42
N VAL A 100 13.39 0.03 -13.76
CA VAL A 100 14.40 -0.72 -12.99
C VAL A 100 13.75 -1.27 -11.73
N LEU A 101 13.90 -2.57 -11.50
CA LEU A 101 13.41 -3.24 -10.29
C LEU A 101 14.44 -3.08 -9.17
N TYR A 102 13.94 -2.70 -8.01
CA TYR A 102 14.70 -2.61 -6.77
C TYR A 102 14.20 -3.67 -5.81
N VAL A 103 15.12 -4.45 -5.26
CA VAL A 103 14.84 -5.47 -4.24
C VAL A 103 15.57 -5.07 -2.98
N LEU A 104 14.82 -4.70 -1.96
CA LEU A 104 15.33 -4.50 -0.62
C LEU A 104 15.25 -5.83 0.11
N ASP A 105 16.34 -6.25 0.69
CA ASP A 105 16.51 -7.57 1.26
C ASP A 105 16.90 -7.45 2.74
N HIS A 106 16.24 -8.23 3.59
CA HIS A 106 16.60 -8.34 4.99
C HIS A 106 16.74 -9.82 5.40
N PRO A 107 17.73 -10.16 6.24
CA PRO A 107 17.91 -11.52 6.68
C PRO A 107 16.74 -11.97 7.55
N PHE A 108 16.23 -13.13 7.25
CA PHE A 108 15.27 -13.80 8.13
C PHE A 108 16.05 -14.79 9.01
N GLU A 109 16.65 -14.30 10.09
CA GLU A 109 17.23 -15.15 11.11
C GLU A 109 16.46 -14.94 12.43
N GLY A 110 15.48 -15.85 12.66
CA GLY A 110 15.10 -16.45 13.98
C GLY A 110 14.34 -15.44 14.80
N GLU A 111 13.99 -14.43 15.01
CA GLU A 111 13.08 -13.62 15.82
C GLU A 111 12.71 -12.32 15.09
N MET A 112 11.41 -12.04 15.03
CA MET A 112 10.86 -10.82 14.39
C MET A 112 11.46 -9.50 14.95
N GLU A 113 12.29 -9.57 15.96
CA GLU A 113 12.82 -8.43 16.71
C GLU A 113 13.99 -7.70 16.05
N LYS A 114 14.55 -8.23 14.93
CA LYS A 114 15.68 -7.57 14.27
C LYS A 114 15.53 -7.60 12.75
N MET A 115 14.64 -6.78 12.24
CA MET A 115 14.53 -6.52 10.80
C MET A 115 15.64 -5.57 10.32
N THR A 116 16.89 -5.99 10.46
CA THR A 116 18.02 -5.21 9.95
C THR A 116 18.08 -5.28 8.42
N LEU A 117 18.51 -4.21 7.77
CA LEU A 117 18.78 -4.24 6.33
C LEU A 117 19.98 -5.14 6.01
N ALA A 118 19.83 -6.02 5.02
CA ALA A 118 20.96 -6.79 4.50
C ALA A 118 21.54 -6.15 3.24
N SER A 119 20.70 -5.88 2.25
CA SER A 119 21.15 -5.32 0.98
C SER A 119 20.03 -4.66 0.20
N LEU A 120 20.41 -3.84 -0.78
CA LEU A 120 19.55 -3.40 -1.86
C LEU A 120 20.13 -3.88 -3.20
N THR A 121 19.33 -4.53 -4.02
CA THR A 121 19.73 -4.98 -5.34
C THR A 121 18.93 -4.25 -6.41
N LYS A 122 19.61 -3.59 -7.35
CA LYS A 122 19.03 -3.03 -8.56
C LYS A 122 19.11 -4.07 -9.68
N ILE A 123 18.00 -4.29 -10.35
CA ILE A 123 17.89 -5.24 -11.47
C ILE A 123 17.46 -4.47 -12.71
N LYS A 124 18.34 -4.40 -13.71
CA LYS A 124 18.10 -3.71 -14.98
C LYS A 124 17.38 -4.64 -15.96
N HIS A 125 16.71 -4.08 -16.96
CA HIS A 125 16.06 -4.82 -18.05
C HIS A 125 14.93 -5.76 -17.62
N THR A 126 13.97 -5.25 -16.87
CA THR A 126 12.85 -6.02 -16.32
C THR A 126 11.75 -6.37 -17.33
N ASP A 127 11.81 -5.87 -18.55
CA ASP A 127 10.83 -6.21 -19.62
C ASP A 127 10.87 -7.68 -20.03
N ASN A 128 11.98 -8.36 -19.74
CA ASN A 128 12.16 -9.79 -19.97
C ASN A 128 12.43 -10.50 -18.64
N ILE A 129 11.52 -11.37 -18.23
CA ILE A 129 11.61 -12.14 -16.98
C ILE A 129 12.93 -12.90 -16.88
N SER A 130 13.43 -13.47 -17.98
CA SER A 130 14.71 -14.17 -18.00
C SER A 130 15.90 -13.25 -17.68
N SER A 131 15.79 -11.95 -17.92
CA SER A 131 16.85 -10.98 -17.59
C SER A 131 16.94 -10.68 -16.11
N ILE A 132 15.85 -10.83 -15.36
CA ILE A 132 15.83 -10.64 -13.90
C ILE A 132 16.72 -11.66 -13.20
N ASN A 133 16.78 -12.87 -13.72
CA ASN A 133 17.57 -13.97 -13.18
C ASN A 133 19.07 -13.92 -13.58
N ASP A 134 19.45 -13.10 -14.54
CA ASP A 134 20.86 -12.97 -14.94
C ASP A 134 21.62 -12.11 -13.92
N PRO A 135 22.63 -12.67 -13.20
CA PRO A 135 23.42 -11.92 -12.24
C PRO A 135 24.14 -10.69 -12.83
N LYS A 136 24.40 -10.68 -14.14
CA LYS A 136 25.03 -9.54 -14.82
C LYS A 136 24.15 -8.29 -14.86
N ASN A 137 22.84 -8.45 -14.71
CA ASN A 137 21.88 -7.36 -14.66
C ASN A 137 21.65 -6.83 -13.25
N ARG A 138 22.31 -7.43 -12.25
CA ARG A 138 22.14 -7.11 -10.84
C ARG A 138 23.29 -6.25 -10.33
N GLU A 139 22.96 -5.17 -9.66
CA GLU A 139 23.89 -4.31 -8.93
C GLU A 139 23.50 -4.32 -7.46
N LYS A 140 24.31 -4.94 -6.60
CA LYS A 140 24.02 -5.16 -5.18
C LYS A 140 24.80 -4.18 -4.31
N TYR A 141 24.10 -3.57 -3.38
CA TYR A 141 24.63 -2.67 -2.33
C TYR A 141 24.47 -3.35 -0.97
N ASP A 142 25.57 -3.53 -0.26
CA ASP A 142 25.56 -4.09 1.10
C ASP A 142 25.13 -3.02 2.08
N LEU A 143 24.08 -3.28 2.85
CA LEU A 143 23.53 -2.39 3.86
C LEU A 143 23.58 -3.00 5.27
N SER A 144 24.22 -4.17 5.42
CA SER A 144 24.22 -4.94 6.66
C SER A 144 24.89 -4.25 7.87
N LYS A 145 25.66 -3.19 7.60
CA LYS A 145 26.32 -2.39 8.65
C LYS A 145 25.55 -1.15 9.06
N MET A 146 24.43 -0.87 8.40
CA MET A 146 23.60 0.28 8.77
C MET A 146 22.81 -0.04 10.04
N PRO A 147 22.88 0.79 11.10
CA PRO A 147 22.09 0.62 12.30
C PRO A 147 20.65 1.09 12.07
N PHE A 148 19.92 0.32 11.24
CA PHE A 148 18.63 0.69 10.73
C PHE A 148 17.67 -0.50 10.71
N LEU A 149 16.46 -0.31 11.22
CA LEU A 149 15.38 -1.28 11.24
C LEU A 149 14.42 -0.97 10.07
N LEU A 150 14.30 -1.91 9.15
CA LEU A 150 13.26 -1.87 8.12
C LEU A 150 11.97 -2.45 8.69
N CYS A 151 10.87 -1.74 8.50
CA CYS A 151 9.59 -2.14 9.09
C CYS A 151 8.50 -2.35 8.05
N GLY A 152 8.56 -1.68 6.90
CA GLY A 152 7.46 -1.66 5.94
C GLY A 152 7.63 -2.64 4.78
N ASP A 153 6.49 -3.04 4.21
CA ASP A 153 6.38 -3.95 3.05
C ASP A 153 6.58 -3.24 1.71
N ARG A 154 6.82 -1.93 1.71
CA ARG A 154 6.97 -1.12 0.50
C ARG A 154 7.95 0.03 0.74
N PHE A 155 8.61 0.44 -0.32
CA PHE A 155 9.45 1.64 -0.34
C PHE A 155 9.31 2.37 -1.67
N VAL A 156 9.71 3.64 -1.70
CA VAL A 156 9.66 4.48 -2.90
C VAL A 156 11.09 4.83 -3.34
N VAL A 157 11.39 4.62 -4.60
CA VAL A 157 12.66 5.06 -5.19
C VAL A 157 12.58 6.56 -5.44
N LEU A 158 13.41 7.34 -4.75
CA LEU A 158 13.47 8.79 -4.89
C LEU A 158 14.48 9.23 -5.95
N SER A 159 15.58 8.51 -6.06
CA SER A 159 16.65 8.76 -7.02
C SER A 159 17.51 7.53 -7.25
N ASP A 160 18.52 7.65 -8.11
CA ASP A 160 19.51 6.58 -8.37
C ASP A 160 20.43 6.27 -7.16
N SER A 161 20.19 6.87 -6.01
CA SER A 161 20.96 6.61 -4.79
C SER A 161 20.14 6.60 -3.52
N THR A 162 18.87 6.98 -3.58
CA THR A 162 18.03 7.17 -2.39
C THR A 162 16.66 6.52 -2.53
N ILE A 163 16.20 5.95 -1.42
CA ILE A 163 14.86 5.43 -1.27
C ILE A 163 14.19 6.06 -0.04
N LEU A 164 12.87 6.17 -0.08
CA LEU A 164 12.05 6.46 1.08
C LEU A 164 11.41 5.15 1.54
N THR A 165 11.55 4.85 2.82
CA THR A 165 10.99 3.62 3.39
C THR A 165 10.36 3.87 4.75
N VAL A 166 9.48 2.96 5.16
CA VAL A 166 9.06 2.86 6.56
C VAL A 166 10.13 2.12 7.31
N GLY A 167 10.75 2.80 8.26
CA GLY A 167 11.87 2.26 9.01
C GLY A 167 12.53 3.34 9.86
N THR A 168 13.29 2.91 10.86
CA THR A 168 13.80 3.75 11.94
C THR A 168 15.25 3.43 12.28
N PRO A 169 16.03 4.39 12.81
CA PRO A 169 17.30 4.08 13.45
C PRO A 169 17.13 3.10 14.61
N GLU A 170 18.14 2.25 14.84
CA GLU A 170 18.13 1.30 15.97
C GLU A 170 18.20 2.00 17.34
N ASP A 171 18.83 3.17 17.40
CA ASP A 171 19.05 3.96 18.62
C ASP A 171 17.98 5.03 18.88
N ASP A 172 17.11 5.30 17.90
CA ASP A 172 15.98 6.22 18.05
C ASP A 172 14.78 5.75 17.22
N ILE A 173 13.94 4.94 17.83
CA ILE A 173 12.79 4.32 17.17
C ILE A 173 11.60 5.26 16.95
N ARG A 174 11.69 6.53 17.37
CA ARG A 174 10.59 7.53 17.26
C ARG A 174 10.49 8.17 15.87
N HIS A 175 10.76 7.39 14.85
CA HIS A 175 10.64 7.80 13.45
C HIS A 175 9.93 6.71 12.65
N VAL A 176 8.84 7.05 11.95
CA VAL A 176 8.14 6.08 11.10
C VAL A 176 8.81 5.98 9.73
N PHE A 177 9.39 7.06 9.24
CA PHE A 177 9.96 7.13 7.90
C PHE A 177 11.42 7.51 7.92
N SER A 178 12.16 7.01 6.94
CA SER A 178 13.54 7.43 6.69
C SER A 178 13.86 7.47 5.20
N ILE A 179 14.72 8.41 4.82
CA ILE A 179 15.38 8.43 3.52
C ILE A 179 16.70 7.70 3.67
N VAL A 180 16.86 6.59 2.95
CA VAL A 180 18.09 5.80 2.94
C VAL A 180 18.88 6.10 1.68
N ASN A 181 20.14 6.54 1.83
CA ASN A 181 21.10 6.60 0.73
C ASN A 181 21.88 5.29 0.71
N TYR A 182 21.49 4.38 -0.20
CA TYR A 182 22.08 3.05 -0.27
C TYR A 182 23.49 3.02 -0.87
N LYS A 183 23.89 4.05 -1.66
CA LYS A 183 25.26 4.14 -2.17
C LYS A 183 26.26 4.57 -1.11
N ASN A 184 25.87 5.50 -0.24
CA ASN A 184 26.72 6.03 0.82
C ASN A 184 26.52 5.33 2.16
N GLN A 185 25.56 4.41 2.25
CA GLN A 185 25.21 3.70 3.49
C GLN A 185 24.87 4.68 4.64
N THR A 186 24.05 5.67 4.32
CA THR A 186 23.57 6.68 5.28
C THR A 186 22.05 6.78 5.23
N PHE A 187 21.45 7.27 6.29
CA PHE A 187 20.03 7.55 6.32
C PHE A 187 19.71 8.87 7.01
N ILE A 188 18.55 9.42 6.70
CA ILE A 188 17.99 10.62 7.33
C ILE A 188 16.61 10.20 7.86
N PRO A 189 16.44 10.07 9.19
CA PRO A 189 15.13 9.87 9.77
C PRO A 189 14.28 11.11 9.55
N LEU A 190 13.00 10.90 9.21
CA LEU A 190 12.06 11.99 9.03
C LEU A 190 11.35 12.30 10.35
N ASP A 191 11.09 13.58 10.55
CA ASP A 191 10.41 14.08 11.75
C ASP A 191 8.91 13.79 11.68
N TYR A 192 8.56 12.54 11.92
CA TYR A 192 7.19 12.08 12.09
C TYR A 192 7.12 10.93 13.09
N TRP A 193 6.44 11.19 14.18
CA TRP A 193 6.02 10.22 15.17
C TRP A 193 4.58 10.49 15.56
N PRO A 194 3.69 9.49 15.55
CA PRO A 194 2.30 9.69 15.87
C PRO A 194 2.09 10.24 17.28
N ASN A 195 1.47 11.40 17.36
CA ASN A 195 1.16 12.06 18.63
C ASN A 195 -0.21 11.59 19.11
N ASP A 196 -0.29 10.36 19.55
CA ASP A 196 -1.46 9.82 20.25
C ASP A 196 -1.25 9.96 21.76
N SER A 197 -2.27 10.44 22.41
CA SER A 197 -2.29 10.63 23.87
C SER A 197 -2.56 9.32 24.62
N LEU A 198 -1.89 8.22 24.24
CA LEU A 198 -2.01 6.93 24.91
C LEU A 198 -0.86 6.79 25.91
N PRO A 199 -1.08 7.13 27.21
CA PRO A 199 -0.01 7.26 28.18
C PRO A 199 0.62 5.92 28.59
N ASP A 200 -0.04 4.79 28.32
CA ASP A 200 0.36 3.47 28.81
C ASP A 200 0.96 2.57 27.74
N VAL A 201 1.25 3.11 26.53
CA VAL A 201 1.82 2.35 25.42
C VAL A 201 3.28 2.74 25.24
N VAL A 202 4.15 1.75 25.31
CA VAL A 202 5.58 1.96 25.06
C VAL A 202 5.86 2.19 23.57
N ASP A 203 6.97 2.89 23.27
CA ASP A 203 7.29 3.28 21.90
C ASP A 203 7.51 2.07 20.97
N GLU A 204 7.99 0.94 21.49
CA GLU A 204 8.16 -0.31 20.75
C GLU A 204 6.82 -0.90 20.28
N GLU A 205 5.82 -0.94 21.15
CA GLU A 205 4.47 -1.40 20.78
C GLU A 205 3.86 -0.45 19.77
N LYS A 206 4.09 0.85 19.91
CA LYS A 206 3.63 1.87 19.01
C LYS A 206 4.29 1.73 17.63
N LEU A 207 5.60 1.50 17.59
CA LEU A 207 6.32 1.22 16.35
C LEU A 207 5.73 0.00 15.64
N MET A 208 5.43 -1.09 16.35
CA MET A 208 4.82 -2.28 15.76
C MET A 208 3.47 -1.98 15.09
N VAL A 209 2.65 -1.10 15.65
CA VAL A 209 1.36 -0.72 15.05
C VAL A 209 1.55 0.10 13.77
N TYR A 210 2.49 1.05 13.79
CA TYR A 210 2.67 1.99 12.67
C TYR A 210 3.59 1.46 11.58
N ALA A 211 4.43 0.50 11.87
CA ALA A 211 5.49 0.08 10.97
C ALA A 211 5.31 -1.36 10.47
N HIS A 212 4.52 -2.18 11.15
CA HIS A 212 4.23 -3.53 10.73
C HIS A 212 3.00 -3.55 9.79
N ASP A 213 3.05 -4.31 8.71
CA ASP A 213 2.00 -4.38 7.68
C ASP A 213 1.54 -2.98 7.22
N CYS A 214 2.48 -2.13 6.91
CA CYS A 214 2.25 -0.80 6.41
C CYS A 214 2.79 -0.66 4.98
N GLY A 215 2.32 0.36 4.28
CA GLY A 215 2.77 0.64 2.94
C GLY A 215 3.05 2.12 2.70
N ILE A 216 3.91 2.37 1.74
CA ILE A 216 4.20 3.70 1.23
C ILE A 216 4.25 3.68 -0.29
N ILE A 217 3.61 4.66 -0.94
CA ILE A 217 3.62 4.84 -2.39
C ILE A 217 3.87 6.32 -2.67
N GLY A 218 4.60 6.62 -3.74
CA GLY A 218 4.82 7.99 -4.21
C GLY A 218 4.23 8.22 -5.60
N ASN A 219 3.94 9.48 -5.92
CA ASN A 219 3.63 9.92 -7.28
C ASN A 219 4.76 10.77 -7.87
N ASP A 220 4.67 11.07 -9.17
CA ASP A 220 5.67 11.86 -9.90
C ASP A 220 5.77 13.32 -9.43
N LYS A 221 4.83 13.79 -8.60
CA LYS A 221 4.79 15.16 -8.07
C LYS A 221 5.44 15.29 -6.69
N GLY A 222 6.07 14.20 -6.18
CA GLY A 222 6.72 14.19 -4.87
C GLY A 222 5.74 14.16 -3.70
N ARG A 223 4.53 13.67 -3.90
CA ARG A 223 3.57 13.38 -2.85
C ARG A 223 3.62 11.90 -2.52
N PHE A 224 3.49 11.58 -1.25
CA PHE A 224 3.57 10.22 -0.72
C PHE A 224 2.29 9.90 0.02
N LEU A 225 1.79 8.69 -0.20
CA LEU A 225 0.73 8.07 0.57
C LEU A 225 1.37 7.07 1.52
N TYR A 226 0.99 7.13 2.78
CA TYR A 226 1.29 6.11 3.78
C TYR A 226 -0.01 5.54 4.33
N TRP A 227 0.01 4.24 4.63
CA TRP A 227 -1.07 3.59 5.37
C TRP A 227 -0.52 2.51 6.30
N ALA A 228 -1.17 2.32 7.45
CA ALA A 228 -0.93 1.23 8.37
C ALA A 228 -2.10 0.24 8.29
N GLU A 229 -1.80 -1.03 8.03
CA GLU A 229 -2.82 -2.08 7.93
C GLU A 229 -3.13 -2.71 9.29
N HIS A 230 -2.12 -2.85 10.14
CA HIS A 230 -2.23 -3.55 11.42
C HIS A 230 -2.56 -2.58 12.55
N GLY A 231 -3.68 -2.84 13.22
CA GLY A 231 -4.01 -2.15 14.48
C GLY A 231 -4.50 -0.71 14.37
N GLY A 232 -4.59 -0.14 13.17
CA GLY A 232 -5.03 1.23 13.01
C GLY A 232 -5.64 1.52 11.65
N LYS A 233 -6.61 2.44 11.67
CA LYS A 233 -7.16 3.06 10.46
C LYS A 233 -6.35 4.32 10.18
N LEU A 234 -5.16 4.17 9.65
CA LEU A 234 -4.32 5.32 9.37
C LEU A 234 -3.91 5.32 7.90
N ALA A 235 -4.35 6.34 7.17
CA ALA A 235 -3.87 6.63 5.84
C ALA A 235 -3.79 8.15 5.65
N PHE A 236 -2.67 8.65 5.18
CA PHE A 236 -2.50 10.07 4.93
C PHE A 236 -1.53 10.36 3.78
N ILE A 237 -1.72 11.53 3.19
CA ILE A 237 -0.86 12.07 2.15
C ILE A 237 0.10 13.06 2.76
N PHE A 238 1.37 13.00 2.39
CA PHE A 238 2.40 13.90 2.87
C PHE A 238 3.42 14.29 1.78
N THR A 239 4.18 15.32 2.06
CA THR A 239 5.36 15.74 1.30
C THR A 239 6.56 15.81 2.23
N ILE A 240 7.76 15.83 1.66
CA ILE A 240 9.02 15.89 2.41
C ILE A 240 9.72 17.21 2.09
N ASP A 241 10.20 17.91 3.13
CA ASP A 241 11.04 19.09 3.03
C ASP A 241 12.24 18.92 3.97
N GLY A 242 13.40 18.58 3.41
CA GLY A 242 14.57 18.17 4.19
C GLY A 242 14.30 16.90 5.01
N SER A 243 14.30 17.01 6.34
CA SER A 243 13.92 15.93 7.26
C SER A 243 12.47 16.02 7.76
N LYS A 244 11.70 17.01 7.32
CA LYS A 244 10.33 17.22 7.80
C LYS A 244 9.31 16.52 6.96
N THR A 245 8.39 15.85 7.63
CA THR A 245 7.19 15.28 7.05
C THR A 245 6.03 16.28 7.17
N ASN A 246 5.54 16.77 6.05
CA ASN A 246 4.43 17.72 6.00
C ASN A 246 3.16 16.97 5.58
N ILE A 247 2.29 16.63 6.54
CA ILE A 247 1.02 15.98 6.25
C ILE A 247 0.10 16.97 5.56
N GLN A 248 -0.39 16.57 4.38
CA GLN A 248 -1.28 17.38 3.54
C GLN A 248 -2.74 17.05 3.81
N SER A 249 -3.07 15.77 3.93
CA SER A 249 -4.43 15.30 4.12
C SER A 249 -4.45 13.95 4.83
N HIS A 250 -5.35 13.79 5.79
CA HIS A 250 -5.70 12.50 6.36
C HIS A 250 -6.87 11.93 5.58
N LEU A 251 -6.66 10.79 4.90
CA LEU A 251 -7.74 10.06 4.21
C LEU A 251 -8.52 9.23 5.21
N TYR A 252 -7.81 8.70 6.17
CA TYR A 252 -8.36 7.94 7.26
C TYR A 252 -7.54 8.20 8.51
N ALA A 253 -8.18 8.68 9.56
CA ALA A 253 -7.56 8.94 10.85
C ALA A 253 -8.54 8.51 11.93
N ASP A 254 -8.35 7.33 12.48
CA ASP A 254 -9.04 6.91 13.67
C ASP A 254 -8.04 6.75 14.81
N ARG A 255 -8.51 6.91 16.03
CA ARG A 255 -7.68 6.62 17.20
C ARG A 255 -7.32 5.16 17.14
N LEU A 256 -6.04 4.87 17.26
CA LEU A 256 -5.58 3.51 17.44
C LEU A 256 -6.26 2.92 18.70
N PRO A 257 -7.04 1.86 18.55
CA PRO A 257 -7.36 1.07 19.71
C PRO A 257 -6.08 0.32 20.09
N ILE A 258 -5.38 0.77 21.11
CA ILE A 258 -4.35 -0.04 21.76
C ILE A 258 -4.91 -0.49 23.10
N PRO A 259 -5.57 -1.62 23.15
CA PRO A 259 -5.57 -2.50 24.29
C PRO A 259 -4.60 -3.62 23.96
N GLY A 260 -3.90 -4.14 24.94
CA GLY A 260 -2.91 -5.18 24.75
C GLY A 260 -3.27 -6.18 23.66
N ILE A 261 -2.33 -6.52 22.85
CA ILE A 261 -2.38 -7.28 21.59
C ILE A 261 -3.39 -8.45 21.60
N ASP A 262 -3.65 -9.05 22.75
CA ASP A 262 -4.53 -10.21 22.93
C ASP A 262 -6.03 -9.89 23.05
N LYS A 263 -6.44 -8.62 22.99
CA LYS A 263 -7.83 -8.19 23.20
C LYS A 263 -8.39 -7.28 22.12
N MET A 264 -7.70 -7.11 21.01
CA MET A 264 -8.21 -6.31 19.90
C MET A 264 -9.42 -7.03 19.27
N PRO A 265 -10.58 -6.37 19.16
CA PRO A 265 -11.50 -6.74 18.11
C PRO A 265 -10.73 -6.63 16.81
N LEU A 266 -10.90 -7.56 15.86
CA LEU A 266 -10.24 -7.53 14.55
C LEU A 266 -10.30 -6.09 14.03
N PRO A 267 -9.18 -5.37 13.94
CA PRO A 267 -9.24 -3.98 13.59
C PRO A 267 -9.75 -3.86 12.18
N GLU A 268 -10.56 -2.86 11.92
CA GLU A 268 -10.80 -2.45 10.56
C GLU A 268 -9.44 -2.19 9.93
N ARG A 269 -9.17 -2.84 8.82
CA ARG A 269 -7.93 -2.70 8.09
C ARG A 269 -8.18 -1.95 6.79
N VAL A 270 -7.18 -1.28 6.30
CA VAL A 270 -7.20 -0.65 5.00
C VAL A 270 -6.01 -1.14 4.19
N HIS A 271 -6.24 -1.35 2.90
CA HIS A 271 -5.17 -1.59 1.95
C HIS A 271 -5.23 -0.54 0.85
N CYS A 272 -4.10 0.02 0.47
CA CYS A 272 -4.05 1.08 -0.52
C CYS A 272 -3.22 0.69 -1.73
N CYS A 273 -3.66 1.19 -2.89
CA CYS A 273 -2.82 1.33 -4.07
C CYS A 273 -3.05 2.70 -4.70
N ALA A 274 -2.16 3.14 -5.57
CA ALA A 274 -2.29 4.42 -6.24
C ALA A 274 -1.66 4.39 -7.64
N ASP A 275 -2.18 5.25 -8.50
CA ASP A 275 -1.52 5.71 -9.72
C ASP A 275 -1.11 7.19 -9.57
N ASN A 276 -0.62 7.82 -10.62
CA ASN A 276 -0.19 9.22 -10.56
C ASN A 276 -1.29 10.23 -10.27
N ASP A 277 -2.54 9.87 -10.53
CA ASP A 277 -3.68 10.79 -10.44
C ASP A 277 -4.61 10.47 -9.26
N ARG A 278 -4.67 9.21 -8.82
CA ARG A 278 -5.67 8.72 -7.86
C ARG A 278 -5.08 7.75 -6.84
N ILE A 279 -5.71 7.76 -5.68
CA ILE A 279 -5.48 6.84 -4.57
C ILE A 279 -6.73 6.00 -4.40
N TYR A 280 -6.55 4.69 -4.22
CA TYR A 280 -7.61 3.71 -4.01
C TYR A 280 -7.41 3.08 -2.63
N LEU A 281 -8.42 3.14 -1.79
CA LEU A 281 -8.39 2.69 -0.41
C LEU A 281 -9.47 1.65 -0.19
N LEU A 282 -9.07 0.38 -0.05
CA LEU A 282 -9.96 -0.75 0.24
C LEU A 282 -10.19 -0.84 1.74
N TYR A 283 -11.46 -0.82 2.15
CA TYR A 283 -11.85 -1.11 3.52
C TYR A 283 -12.00 -2.60 3.72
N LYS A 284 -11.33 -3.12 4.74
CA LYS A 284 -11.40 -4.51 5.16
C LYS A 284 -12.22 -4.61 6.45
N ASN A 285 -13.05 -5.63 6.56
CA ASN A 285 -13.97 -5.90 7.69
C ASN A 285 -15.12 -4.90 7.92
N SER A 286 -15.17 -3.82 7.17
CA SER A 286 -16.25 -2.84 7.27
C SER A 286 -16.59 -2.27 5.91
N ASN A 287 -17.77 -1.65 5.82
CA ASN A 287 -18.11 -0.81 4.68
C ASN A 287 -17.59 0.62 4.92
N SER A 288 -17.77 1.50 3.95
CA SER A 288 -17.36 2.91 4.03
C SER A 288 -18.03 3.70 5.16
N LYS A 289 -19.07 3.15 5.79
CA LYS A 289 -19.78 3.74 6.94
C LYS A 289 -19.25 3.22 8.28
N GLY A 290 -18.25 2.33 8.29
CA GLY A 290 -17.72 1.71 9.49
C GLY A 290 -18.62 0.59 10.05
N GLU A 291 -19.62 0.15 9.28
CA GLU A 291 -20.46 -0.97 9.67
C GLU A 291 -19.69 -2.27 9.43
N ILE A 292 -19.55 -3.09 10.47
CA ILE A 292 -18.92 -4.41 10.36
C ILE A 292 -19.76 -5.27 9.43
N LEU A 293 -19.12 -5.92 8.46
CA LEU A 293 -19.81 -6.82 7.56
C LEU A 293 -20.25 -8.07 8.35
N GLU A 294 -21.54 -8.20 8.61
CA GLU A 294 -22.12 -9.29 9.40
C GLU A 294 -21.97 -10.69 8.75
N THR A 295 -21.64 -10.73 7.49
CA THR A 295 -21.54 -11.97 6.69
C THR A 295 -20.30 -12.79 6.99
N PHE A 296 -19.33 -12.26 7.75
CA PHE A 296 -18.13 -13.01 8.11
C PHE A 296 -18.30 -13.70 9.46
N ASP A 297 -18.10 -15.00 9.49
CA ASP A 297 -17.94 -15.73 10.74
C ASP A 297 -16.71 -15.16 11.47
N ARG A 298 -16.94 -14.51 12.61
CA ARG A 298 -15.90 -13.85 13.43
C ARG A 298 -14.76 -14.78 13.88
N LYS A 299 -14.83 -16.05 13.53
CA LYS A 299 -13.77 -17.03 13.76
C LYS A 299 -12.65 -16.97 12.73
N ASP A 300 -12.89 -16.30 11.59
CA ASP A 300 -11.87 -16.15 10.56
C ASP A 300 -11.02 -14.89 10.84
N PRO A 301 -9.70 -15.05 11.05
CA PRO A 301 -8.82 -13.93 11.38
C PRO A 301 -8.52 -13.00 10.21
N PHE A 302 -8.89 -13.37 8.96
CA PHE A 302 -8.51 -12.59 7.79
C PHE A 302 -9.57 -11.56 7.39
N PRO A 303 -9.19 -10.28 7.30
CA PRO A 303 -10.10 -9.23 6.89
C PRO A 303 -10.25 -9.16 5.38
N TRP A 304 -11.46 -9.24 4.87
CA TRP A 304 -11.81 -8.98 3.46
C TRP A 304 -12.68 -7.75 3.33
N GLY A 305 -12.63 -7.12 2.17
CA GLY A 305 -13.44 -5.96 1.86
C GLY A 305 -13.91 -5.96 0.41
N ASN A 306 -14.93 -5.16 0.14
CA ASN A 306 -15.46 -4.94 -1.21
C ASN A 306 -15.82 -3.48 -1.48
N THR A 307 -15.48 -2.58 -0.58
CA THR A 307 -15.71 -1.14 -0.75
C THR A 307 -14.36 -0.44 -0.91
N VAL A 308 -14.24 0.30 -2.01
CA VAL A 308 -13.04 1.08 -2.34
C VAL A 308 -13.40 2.55 -2.43
N GLU A 309 -12.78 3.39 -1.61
CA GLU A 309 -12.85 4.83 -1.77
C GLU A 309 -11.72 5.32 -2.68
N VAL A 310 -12.04 6.25 -3.56
CA VAL A 310 -11.10 6.84 -4.50
C VAL A 310 -10.90 8.31 -4.16
N TYR A 311 -9.66 8.70 -4.01
CA TYR A 311 -9.24 10.07 -3.70
C TYR A 311 -8.29 10.59 -4.78
N ASP A 312 -8.23 11.89 -4.94
CA ASP A 312 -7.09 12.52 -5.59
C ASP A 312 -5.93 12.71 -4.61
N TRP A 313 -4.79 13.14 -5.13
CA TRP A 313 -3.60 13.40 -4.32
C TRP A 313 -3.68 14.69 -3.48
N ASP A 314 -4.75 15.46 -3.56
CA ASP A 314 -5.10 16.54 -2.63
C ASP A 314 -5.96 16.03 -1.45
N GLY A 315 -6.31 14.75 -1.46
CA GLY A 315 -7.12 14.10 -0.41
C GLY A 315 -8.62 14.34 -0.57
N VAL A 316 -9.05 14.79 -1.75
CA VAL A 316 -10.47 14.99 -2.04
C VAL A 316 -11.06 13.67 -2.55
N LYS A 317 -12.09 13.20 -1.85
CA LYS A 317 -12.82 11.99 -2.24
C LYS A 317 -13.54 12.22 -3.57
N GLN A 318 -13.29 11.33 -4.54
CA GLN A 318 -13.84 11.39 -5.89
C GLN A 318 -14.97 10.37 -6.08
N HIS A 319 -14.80 9.14 -5.62
CA HIS A 319 -15.74 8.05 -5.81
C HIS A 319 -15.75 7.08 -4.64
N ILE A 320 -16.86 6.32 -4.54
CA ILE A 320 -16.97 5.09 -3.75
C ILE A 320 -17.32 3.98 -4.72
N ILE A 321 -16.51 2.93 -4.75
CA ILE A 321 -16.70 1.76 -5.62
C ILE A 321 -17.15 0.59 -4.75
N HIS A 322 -18.28 0.00 -5.11
CA HIS A 322 -18.75 -1.25 -4.54
C HIS A 322 -18.39 -2.39 -5.49
N LEU A 323 -17.50 -3.28 -5.05
CA LEU A 323 -17.09 -4.45 -5.81
C LEU A 323 -18.07 -5.60 -5.53
N ASP A 324 -18.34 -6.43 -6.53
CA ASP A 324 -19.21 -7.61 -6.38
C ASP A 324 -18.50 -8.81 -5.73
N LYS A 325 -17.20 -8.70 -5.46
CA LYS A 325 -16.36 -9.69 -4.81
C LYS A 325 -15.64 -9.10 -3.62
N PHE A 326 -15.37 -9.94 -2.62
CA PHE A 326 -14.55 -9.60 -1.48
C PHE A 326 -13.09 -9.97 -1.71
N GLY A 327 -12.16 -9.19 -1.19
CA GLY A 327 -10.74 -9.50 -1.27
C GLY A 327 -9.92 -8.78 -0.21
N GLN A 328 -8.63 -9.10 -0.16
CA GLN A 328 -7.69 -8.61 0.84
C GLN A 328 -6.84 -7.46 0.33
N GLU A 329 -6.47 -7.49 -0.94
CA GLU A 329 -5.55 -6.54 -1.53
C GLU A 329 -6.05 -6.03 -2.86
N ILE A 330 -5.78 -4.78 -3.13
CA ILE A 330 -6.05 -4.14 -4.41
C ILE A 330 -4.77 -3.69 -5.07
N MET A 331 -4.76 -3.74 -6.38
CA MET A 331 -3.67 -3.26 -7.22
C MET A 331 -4.25 -2.47 -8.38
N ILE A 332 -3.52 -1.49 -8.89
CA ILE A 332 -3.94 -0.67 -10.02
C ILE A 332 -3.01 -0.89 -11.21
N SER A 333 -3.56 -1.01 -12.42
CA SER A 333 -2.77 -1.04 -13.65
C SER A 333 -2.00 0.26 -13.85
N LYS A 334 -0.83 0.19 -14.50
CA LYS A 334 0.01 1.36 -14.78
C LYS A 334 -0.74 2.50 -15.49
N ASP A 335 -1.75 2.18 -16.31
CA ASP A 335 -2.56 3.16 -17.04
C ASP A 335 -3.79 3.65 -16.25
N GLY A 336 -3.95 3.23 -15.00
CA GLY A 336 -5.05 3.65 -14.13
C GLY A 336 -6.45 3.18 -14.57
N LYS A 337 -6.54 2.21 -15.50
CA LYS A 337 -7.84 1.81 -16.08
C LYS A 337 -8.42 0.52 -15.53
N THR A 338 -7.60 -0.27 -14.84
CA THR A 338 -8.03 -1.56 -14.31
C THR A 338 -7.61 -1.68 -12.85
N LEU A 339 -8.60 -1.85 -11.98
CA LEU A 339 -8.38 -2.25 -10.59
C LEU A 339 -8.38 -3.78 -10.53
N TYR A 340 -7.41 -4.35 -9.84
CA TYR A 340 -7.35 -5.76 -9.54
C TYR A 340 -7.61 -5.98 -8.06
N LEU A 341 -8.43 -6.98 -7.75
CA LEU A 341 -8.71 -7.42 -6.40
C LEU A 341 -8.17 -8.84 -6.23
N TYR A 342 -7.29 -9.04 -5.28
CA TYR A 342 -6.88 -10.36 -4.85
C TYR A 342 -7.82 -10.86 -3.76
N SER A 343 -8.34 -12.06 -3.95
CA SER A 343 -9.23 -12.74 -3.03
C SER A 343 -8.72 -14.14 -2.77
N ASP A 344 -8.45 -14.45 -1.54
CA ASP A 344 -8.23 -15.81 -1.05
C ASP A 344 -9.46 -16.34 -0.28
N PHE A 345 -10.59 -15.64 -0.43
CA PHE A 345 -11.86 -16.06 0.12
C PHE A 345 -12.24 -17.42 -0.51
N ILE A 346 -12.12 -18.46 0.28
CA ILE A 346 -12.38 -19.84 -0.11
C ILE A 346 -13.86 -20.10 0.13
N ASP A 347 -14.63 -20.08 -0.94
CA ASP A 347 -15.92 -20.75 -0.96
C ASP A 347 -15.60 -22.23 -1.23
N ASP A 348 -15.57 -23.05 -0.22
CA ASP A 348 -15.31 -24.49 -0.05
C ASP A 348 -14.46 -25.27 -1.09
N GLU A 349 -14.22 -24.80 -2.32
CA GLU A 349 -13.54 -25.55 -3.38
C GLU A 349 -12.54 -24.75 -4.22
N THR A 350 -12.30 -23.46 -3.94
CA THR A 350 -11.64 -22.61 -4.92
C THR A 350 -10.36 -21.94 -4.44
N ASP A 351 -9.41 -21.93 -5.36
CA ASP A 351 -8.11 -21.29 -5.24
C ASP A 351 -8.19 -19.77 -5.06
N PRO A 352 -7.11 -19.13 -4.54
CA PRO A 352 -7.02 -17.69 -4.53
C PRO A 352 -7.21 -17.14 -5.94
N TYR A 353 -8.03 -16.09 -6.07
CA TYR A 353 -8.41 -15.51 -7.35
C TYR A 353 -7.99 -14.05 -7.44
N ILE A 354 -7.71 -13.65 -8.68
CA ILE A 354 -7.60 -12.24 -9.04
C ILE A 354 -8.84 -11.88 -9.86
N TYR A 355 -9.52 -10.82 -9.45
CA TYR A 355 -10.61 -10.21 -10.23
C TYR A 355 -10.16 -8.88 -10.79
N SER A 356 -10.49 -8.59 -12.04
CA SER A 356 -10.24 -7.31 -12.68
C SER A 356 -11.52 -6.50 -12.82
N TYR A 357 -11.44 -5.20 -12.55
CA TYR A 357 -12.55 -4.26 -12.64
C TYR A 357 -12.19 -3.13 -13.59
N ASP A 358 -13.09 -2.82 -14.54
CA ASP A 358 -12.94 -1.71 -15.47
C ASP A 358 -13.27 -0.39 -14.77
N LEU A 359 -12.30 0.52 -14.71
CA LEU A 359 -12.48 1.84 -14.12
C LEU A 359 -12.92 2.91 -15.13
N SER A 360 -13.19 2.56 -16.37
CA SER A 360 -13.68 3.52 -17.37
C SER A 360 -14.97 4.27 -16.97
N PRO A 361 -15.89 3.71 -16.15
CA PRO A 361 -17.04 4.45 -15.63
C PRO A 361 -16.72 5.59 -14.66
N LEU A 362 -15.49 5.67 -14.13
CA LEU A 362 -15.07 6.71 -13.17
C LEU A 362 -14.57 8.01 -13.85
N LYS A 363 -14.85 8.22 -15.11
CA LYS A 363 -14.41 9.39 -15.87
C LYS A 363 -15.32 10.58 -15.67
#